data_1e4a3caf8c358e8f1851f0873172ce9c
#
_entry.id   1e4a3caf8c358e8f1851f0873172ce9c
#
_cell.length_a   1.000
_cell.length_b   1.000
_cell.length_c   1.000
_cell.angle_alpha   90.00
_cell.angle_beta   90.00
_cell.angle_gamma   90.00
#
_symmetry.space_group_name_H-M   'P 1'
#
loop_
_entity.id
_entity.type
_entity.pdbx_description
1 polymer ?
#
loop_
_entity_poly.entity_id
_entity_poly.type
_entity_poly.pdbx_seq_one_letter_code
_entity_poly.pdbx_strand_id
1 'polypeptide(L)'
;MKIDTRGYGETARAYAYRVIRENIISLDLEPGSPFNDMEFSRRIGISRTPVREAVIQLSEESRIIEVFPQKGMRIALIDVDLVEEARFLRLLLEKAVAELACDMAVPEDIEQLRENVKLQNFYMEEGSPKKLLELDNEMHRILFVLCRKELTYNMCRRLAIHYDRIRSLSVNTVKDRTIIE
;
A
#
# COMPACT_ATOMS: atom_id res chain seq x y z
N MET A 1 -7.28 -13.22 4.33
CA MET A 1 -5.83 -13.08 4.15
C MET A 1 -5.43 -13.68 2.81
N LYS A 2 -4.82 -12.89 1.95
CA LYS A 2 -4.33 -13.29 0.63
C LYS A 2 -2.84 -13.69 0.73
N ILE A 3 -2.48 -14.86 0.18
CA ILE A 3 -1.10 -15.34 0.15
C ILE A 3 -0.73 -15.52 -1.33
N ASP A 4 -0.03 -14.54 -1.87
CA ASP A 4 0.52 -14.64 -3.21
C ASP A 4 1.80 -15.48 -3.17
N THR A 5 2.10 -16.17 -4.26
CA THR A 5 3.30 -17.03 -4.36
C THR A 5 4.58 -16.19 -4.23
N ARG A 6 5.61 -16.82 -3.69
CA ARG A 6 6.94 -16.22 -3.59
C ARG A 6 7.51 -16.01 -5.00
N GLY A 7 7.99 -14.80 -5.27
CA GLY A 7 8.61 -14.44 -6.54
C GLY A 7 9.94 -15.14 -6.80
N TYR A 8 10.30 -15.29 -8.09
CA TYR A 8 11.60 -15.83 -8.45
C TYR A 8 12.73 -14.94 -7.91
N GLY A 9 13.70 -15.51 -7.18
CA GLY A 9 14.79 -14.76 -6.54
C GLY A 9 14.41 -13.96 -5.28
N GLU A 10 13.14 -13.90 -4.91
CA GLU A 10 12.69 -13.22 -3.69
C GLU A 10 13.20 -13.96 -2.44
N THR A 11 13.87 -13.26 -1.50
CA THR A 11 14.29 -13.89 -0.25
C THR A 11 13.08 -14.23 0.62
N ALA A 12 13.22 -15.20 1.53
CA ALA A 12 12.13 -15.57 2.45
C ALA A 12 11.70 -14.38 3.34
N ARG A 13 12.63 -13.50 3.74
CA ARG A 13 12.32 -12.27 4.49
C ARG A 13 11.55 -11.27 3.64
N ALA A 14 11.98 -11.01 2.41
CA ALA A 14 11.29 -10.09 1.51
C ALA A 14 9.87 -10.56 1.19
N TYR A 15 9.70 -11.86 0.97
CA TYR A 15 8.41 -12.49 0.79
C TYR A 15 7.49 -12.31 2.01
N ALA A 16 8.00 -12.63 3.22
CA ALA A 16 7.24 -12.42 4.44
C ALA A 16 6.85 -10.95 4.63
N TYR A 17 7.80 -10.02 4.44
CA TYR A 17 7.59 -8.58 4.52
C TYR A 17 6.45 -8.14 3.58
N ARG A 18 6.51 -8.53 2.31
CA ARG A 18 5.50 -8.18 1.31
C ARG A 18 4.13 -8.73 1.69
N VAL A 19 4.02 -10.02 2.00
CA VAL A 19 2.73 -10.66 2.32
C VAL A 19 2.11 -10.06 3.59
N ILE A 20 2.90 -9.82 4.64
CA ILE A 20 2.40 -9.18 5.88
C ILE A 20 1.91 -7.77 5.56
N ARG A 21 2.74 -6.95 4.91
CA ARG A 21 2.43 -5.56 4.57
C ARG A 21 1.16 -5.44 3.72
N GLU A 22 1.02 -6.26 2.69
CA GLU A 22 -0.15 -6.26 1.80
C GLU A 22 -1.44 -6.61 2.56
N ASN A 23 -1.39 -7.62 3.43
CA ASN A 23 -2.56 -8.02 4.21
C ASN A 23 -2.91 -7.02 5.33
N ILE A 24 -1.95 -6.26 5.85
CA ILE A 24 -2.22 -5.14 6.77
C ILE A 24 -2.88 -3.99 6.02
N ILE A 25 -2.41 -3.65 4.83
CA ILE A 25 -2.98 -2.57 4.00
C ILE A 25 -4.39 -2.93 3.52
N SER A 26 -4.63 -4.17 3.09
CA SER A 26 -5.95 -4.63 2.66
C SER A 26 -6.93 -4.89 3.82
N LEU A 27 -6.47 -4.75 5.07
CA LEU A 27 -7.21 -5.02 6.30
C LEU A 27 -7.60 -6.50 6.51
N ASP A 28 -7.02 -7.42 5.75
CA ASP A 28 -7.13 -8.86 5.99
C ASP A 28 -6.45 -9.27 7.31
N LEU A 29 -5.43 -8.52 7.73
CA LEU A 29 -4.90 -8.47 9.09
C LEU A 29 -5.47 -7.21 9.75
N GLU A 30 -6.48 -7.40 10.59
CA GLU A 30 -7.27 -6.29 11.15
C GLU A 30 -6.47 -5.43 12.13
N PRO A 31 -6.70 -4.10 12.15
CA PRO A 31 -6.13 -3.21 13.17
C PRO A 31 -6.48 -3.68 14.59
N GLY A 32 -5.48 -3.70 15.47
CA GLY A 32 -5.64 -4.12 16.87
C GLY A 32 -5.63 -5.64 17.09
N SER A 33 -5.68 -6.45 16.03
CA SER A 33 -5.65 -7.91 16.15
C SER A 33 -4.28 -8.44 16.59
N PRO A 34 -4.24 -9.55 17.37
CA PRO A 34 -2.97 -10.18 17.72
C PRO A 34 -2.30 -10.79 16.48
N PHE A 35 -0.98 -10.67 16.39
CA PHE A 35 -0.19 -11.28 15.33
C PHE A 35 0.70 -12.39 15.90
N ASN A 36 0.61 -13.58 15.32
CA ASN A 36 1.40 -14.74 15.71
C ASN A 36 2.37 -15.16 14.58
N ASP A 37 3.66 -14.89 14.77
CA ASP A 37 4.72 -15.17 13.80
C ASP A 37 4.85 -16.67 13.47
N MET A 38 4.59 -17.56 14.43
CA MET A 38 4.65 -19.00 14.25
C MET A 38 3.47 -19.52 13.41
N GLU A 39 2.27 -19.05 13.70
CA GLU A 39 1.09 -19.40 12.89
C GLU A 39 1.22 -18.85 11.48
N PHE A 40 1.64 -17.60 11.35
CA PHE A 40 1.83 -16.95 10.06
C PHE A 40 2.88 -17.67 9.21
N SER A 41 4.01 -18.06 9.81
CA SER A 41 5.08 -18.81 9.11
C SER A 41 4.59 -20.14 8.53
N ARG A 42 3.74 -20.86 9.28
CA ARG A 42 3.11 -22.09 8.77
C ARG A 42 2.18 -21.82 7.59
N ARG A 43 1.41 -20.73 7.65
CA ARG A 43 0.45 -20.36 6.58
C ARG A 43 1.14 -20.00 5.28
N ILE A 44 2.29 -19.31 5.33
CA ILE A 44 3.02 -18.91 4.11
C ILE A 44 4.14 -19.89 3.72
N GLY A 45 4.29 -21.00 4.45
CA GLY A 45 5.21 -22.09 4.09
C GLY A 45 6.70 -21.77 4.21
N ILE A 46 7.09 -20.89 5.15
CA ILE A 46 8.51 -20.58 5.43
C ILE A 46 8.82 -20.71 6.93
N SER A 47 10.12 -20.70 7.29
CA SER A 47 10.52 -20.75 8.69
C SER A 47 10.16 -19.47 9.46
N ARG A 48 10.14 -19.56 10.80
CA ARG A 48 9.74 -18.45 11.69
C ARG A 48 10.74 -17.29 11.66
N THR A 49 12.03 -17.54 11.50
CA THR A 49 13.08 -16.52 11.55
C THR A 49 12.86 -15.39 10.52
N PRO A 50 12.71 -15.64 9.21
CA PRO A 50 12.46 -14.58 8.23
C PRO A 50 11.13 -13.84 8.45
N VAL A 51 10.11 -14.50 9.03
CA VAL A 51 8.86 -13.82 9.41
C VAL A 51 9.11 -12.82 10.53
N ARG A 52 9.88 -13.23 11.56
CA ARG A 52 10.20 -12.36 12.69
C ARG A 52 11.06 -11.17 12.28
N GLU A 53 12.04 -11.40 11.39
CA GLU A 53 12.84 -10.31 10.80
C GLU A 53 11.97 -9.32 10.02
N ALA A 54 11.04 -9.81 9.22
CA ALA A 54 10.10 -8.97 8.48
C ALA A 54 9.17 -8.16 9.42
N VAL A 55 8.70 -8.77 10.51
CA VAL A 55 7.90 -8.09 11.53
C VAL A 55 8.68 -6.97 12.21
N ILE A 56 9.93 -7.22 12.61
CA ILE A 56 10.79 -6.21 13.22
C ILE A 56 10.99 -5.04 12.24
N GLN A 57 11.30 -5.34 10.98
CA GLN A 57 11.46 -4.33 9.94
C GLN A 57 10.19 -3.49 9.76
N LEU A 58 9.01 -4.10 9.69
CA LEU A 58 7.72 -3.40 9.57
C LEU A 58 7.39 -2.56 10.80
N SER A 59 7.77 -3.02 11.98
CA SER A 59 7.61 -2.27 13.23
C SER A 59 8.47 -1.01 13.26
N GLU A 60 9.73 -1.11 12.81
CA GLU A 60 10.69 0.01 12.81
C GLU A 60 10.42 1.02 11.69
N GLU A 61 10.14 0.55 10.47
CA GLU A 61 9.98 1.40 9.29
C GLU A 61 8.64 2.14 9.24
N SER A 62 7.56 1.51 9.67
CA SER A 62 6.20 1.99 9.40
C SER A 62 5.24 1.92 10.59
N ARG A 63 5.69 1.38 11.72
CA ARG A 63 4.91 1.26 12.97
C ARG A 63 3.56 0.54 12.80
N ILE A 64 3.42 -0.32 11.77
CA ILE A 64 2.17 -1.05 11.51
C ILE A 64 2.04 -2.35 12.28
N ILE A 65 3.11 -2.76 12.97
CA ILE A 65 3.11 -3.87 13.93
C ILE A 65 3.75 -3.38 15.22
N GLU A 66 3.09 -3.62 16.34
CA GLU A 66 3.61 -3.37 17.68
C GLU A 66 4.17 -4.64 18.27
N VAL A 67 5.42 -4.59 18.73
CA VAL A 67 6.12 -5.71 19.37
C VAL A 67 6.21 -5.43 20.86
N PHE A 68 5.55 -6.23 21.68
CA PHE A 68 5.57 -6.12 23.14
C PHE A 68 6.50 -7.19 23.71
N PRO A 69 7.62 -6.82 24.36
CA PRO A 69 8.52 -7.81 24.97
C PRO A 69 7.74 -8.76 25.89
N GLN A 70 7.92 -10.07 25.67
CA GLN A 70 7.27 -11.16 26.43
C GLN A 70 5.72 -11.22 26.34
N LYS A 71 5.06 -10.26 25.70
CA LYS A 71 3.59 -10.18 25.60
C LYS A 71 3.06 -10.47 24.19
N GLY A 72 3.95 -10.59 23.20
CA GLY A 72 3.57 -10.91 21.82
C GLY A 72 3.59 -9.71 20.88
N MET A 73 2.83 -9.80 19.80
CA MET A 73 2.77 -8.80 18.74
C MET A 73 1.32 -8.51 18.39
N ARG A 74 1.07 -7.30 17.93
CA ARG A 74 -0.27 -6.84 17.52
C ARG A 74 -0.16 -6.01 16.25
N ILE A 75 -1.15 -6.13 15.37
CA ILE A 75 -1.31 -5.18 14.26
C ILE A 75 -1.68 -3.82 14.86
N ALA A 76 -0.89 -2.79 14.57
CA ALA A 76 -1.15 -1.46 15.12
C ALA A 76 -2.52 -0.92 14.67
N LEU A 77 -3.16 -0.11 15.50
CA LEU A 77 -4.30 0.68 15.08
C LEU A 77 -3.90 1.64 13.95
N ILE A 78 -4.87 2.18 13.23
CA ILE A 78 -4.58 3.22 12.24
C ILE A 78 -4.26 4.51 13.00
N ASP A 79 -3.06 5.01 12.77
CA ASP A 79 -2.58 6.25 13.38
C ASP A 79 -3.02 7.42 12.50
N VAL A 80 -3.92 8.26 13.02
CA VAL A 80 -4.52 9.38 12.28
C VAL A 80 -3.49 10.49 12.04
N ASP A 81 -2.55 10.70 12.94
CA ASP A 81 -1.51 11.72 12.78
C ASP A 81 -0.59 11.33 11.61
N LEU A 82 -0.21 10.05 11.51
CA LEU A 82 0.56 9.54 10.36
C LEU A 82 -0.23 9.56 9.05
N VAL A 83 -1.54 9.43 9.11
CA VAL A 83 -2.41 9.61 7.92
C VAL A 83 -2.37 11.05 7.44
N GLU A 84 -2.51 12.03 8.33
CA GLU A 84 -2.46 13.45 7.97
C GLU A 84 -1.08 13.88 7.46
N GLU A 85 0.01 13.41 8.06
CA GLU A 85 1.38 13.62 7.56
C GLU A 85 1.56 13.08 6.14
N ALA A 86 1.11 11.86 5.90
CA ALA A 86 1.18 11.24 4.57
C ALA A 86 0.33 12.01 3.54
N ARG A 87 -0.88 12.45 3.92
CA ARG A 87 -1.76 13.25 3.07
C ARG A 87 -1.13 14.59 2.71
N PHE A 88 -0.55 15.28 3.69
CA PHE A 88 0.14 16.55 3.50
C PHE A 88 1.31 16.40 2.51
N LEU A 89 2.17 15.41 2.72
CA LEU A 89 3.32 15.14 1.86
C LEU A 89 2.88 14.81 0.42
N ARG A 90 1.88 13.96 0.27
CA ARG A 90 1.32 13.61 -1.04
C ARG A 90 0.81 14.84 -1.76
N LEU A 91 -0.01 15.67 -1.11
CA LEU A 91 -0.57 16.89 -1.72
C LEU A 91 0.52 17.79 -2.28
N LEU A 92 1.60 18.02 -1.53
CA LEU A 92 2.70 18.87 -1.96
C LEU A 92 3.45 18.28 -3.15
N LEU A 93 3.79 17.00 -3.08
CA LEU A 93 4.61 16.35 -4.12
C LEU A 93 3.80 16.04 -5.37
N GLU A 94 2.56 15.59 -5.24
CA GLU A 94 1.71 15.27 -6.38
C GLU A 94 1.33 16.54 -7.16
N LYS A 95 1.11 17.68 -6.46
CA LYS A 95 0.91 18.97 -7.13
C LYS A 95 2.15 19.38 -7.93
N ALA A 96 3.33 19.33 -7.33
CA ALA A 96 4.58 19.69 -8.02
C ALA A 96 4.87 18.75 -9.20
N VAL A 97 4.60 17.46 -9.06
CA VAL A 97 4.77 16.47 -10.13
C VAL A 97 3.75 16.68 -11.25
N ALA A 98 2.50 17.02 -10.93
CA ALA A 98 1.48 17.32 -11.94
C ALA A 98 1.85 18.56 -12.78
N GLU A 99 2.41 19.60 -12.15
CA GLU A 99 2.93 20.79 -12.85
C GLU A 99 4.08 20.40 -13.80
N LEU A 100 5.06 19.62 -13.32
CA LEU A 100 6.16 19.12 -14.14
C LEU A 100 5.68 18.23 -15.30
N ALA A 101 4.67 17.41 -15.06
CA ALA A 101 4.11 16.52 -16.07
C ALA A 101 3.52 17.30 -17.27
N CYS A 102 2.95 18.48 -17.04
CA CYS A 102 2.45 19.32 -18.13
C CYS A 102 3.53 19.72 -19.14
N ASP A 103 4.78 19.87 -18.67
CA ASP A 103 5.91 20.26 -19.51
C ASP A 103 6.69 19.07 -20.09
N MET A 104 6.60 17.91 -19.45
CA MET A 104 7.44 16.75 -19.75
C MET A 104 6.73 15.60 -20.46
N ALA A 105 5.40 15.52 -20.36
CA ALA A 105 4.65 14.38 -20.90
C ALA A 105 4.70 14.36 -22.44
N VAL A 106 4.95 13.16 -22.97
CA VAL A 106 4.84 12.88 -24.40
C VAL A 106 3.49 12.23 -24.72
N PRO A 107 3.07 12.17 -26.01
CA PRO A 107 1.77 11.60 -26.36
C PRO A 107 1.54 10.16 -25.83
N GLU A 108 2.60 9.36 -25.76
CA GLU A 108 2.56 8.00 -25.25
C GLU A 108 2.22 7.94 -23.75
N ASP A 109 2.74 8.87 -22.95
CA ASP A 109 2.42 8.99 -21.52
C ASP A 109 0.94 9.36 -21.32
N ILE A 110 0.44 10.27 -22.15
CA ILE A 110 -0.97 10.71 -22.12
C ILE A 110 -1.89 9.54 -22.47
N GLU A 111 -1.53 8.72 -23.47
CA GLU A 111 -2.34 7.53 -23.80
C GLU A 111 -2.31 6.50 -22.67
N GLN A 112 -1.17 6.25 -22.04
CA GLN A 112 -1.06 5.38 -20.88
C GLN A 112 -1.96 5.85 -19.72
N LEU A 113 -1.99 7.14 -19.43
CA LEU A 113 -2.88 7.72 -18.41
C LEU A 113 -4.36 7.56 -18.79
N ARG A 114 -4.72 7.76 -20.07
CA ARG A 114 -6.08 7.57 -20.58
C ARG A 114 -6.55 6.12 -20.45
N GLU A 115 -5.67 5.16 -20.77
CA GLU A 115 -5.97 3.74 -20.58
C GLU A 115 -6.18 3.40 -19.11
N ASN A 116 -5.35 3.93 -18.23
CA ASN A 116 -5.52 3.75 -16.79
C ASN A 116 -6.89 4.29 -16.31
N VAL A 117 -7.29 5.50 -16.73
CA VAL A 117 -8.59 6.09 -16.39
C VAL A 117 -9.76 5.24 -16.96
N LYS A 118 -9.65 4.73 -18.18
CA LYS A 118 -10.68 3.81 -18.74
C LYS A 118 -10.84 2.56 -17.87
N LEU A 119 -9.72 1.98 -17.42
CA LEU A 119 -9.76 0.82 -16.52
C LEU A 119 -10.32 1.16 -15.14
N GLN A 120 -10.01 2.33 -14.59
CA GLN A 120 -10.60 2.79 -13.33
C GLN A 120 -12.12 2.89 -13.44
N ASN A 121 -12.65 3.52 -14.51
CA ASN A 121 -14.08 3.62 -14.77
C ASN A 121 -14.73 2.23 -14.88
N PHE A 122 -14.12 1.33 -15.63
CA PHE A 122 -14.61 -0.05 -15.76
C PHE A 122 -14.70 -0.76 -14.40
N TYR A 123 -13.63 -0.74 -13.59
CA TYR A 123 -13.64 -1.40 -12.28
C TYR A 123 -14.47 -0.68 -11.21
N MET A 124 -14.76 0.61 -11.40
CA MET A 124 -15.74 1.34 -10.58
C MET A 124 -17.16 0.82 -10.85
N GLU A 125 -17.51 0.60 -12.11
CA GLU A 125 -18.81 0.03 -12.50
C GLU A 125 -18.94 -1.44 -12.06
N GLU A 126 -17.89 -2.23 -12.21
CA GLU A 126 -17.84 -3.62 -11.75
C GLU A 126 -17.85 -3.79 -10.22
N GLY A 127 -17.69 -2.69 -9.47
CA GLY A 127 -17.65 -2.73 -8.00
C GLY A 127 -16.43 -3.49 -7.46
N SER A 128 -15.26 -3.31 -8.08
CA SER A 128 -14.00 -3.96 -7.66
C SER A 128 -13.05 -2.96 -6.97
N PRO A 129 -13.27 -2.66 -5.69
CA PRO A 129 -12.55 -1.62 -4.93
C PRO A 129 -11.04 -1.83 -4.92
N LYS A 130 -10.60 -3.07 -4.81
CA LYS A 130 -9.17 -3.39 -4.78
C LYS A 130 -8.48 -3.03 -6.09
N LYS A 131 -9.12 -3.36 -7.22
CA LYS A 131 -8.60 -3.01 -8.55
C LYS A 131 -8.56 -1.51 -8.77
N LEU A 132 -9.56 -0.81 -8.28
CA LEU A 132 -9.60 0.65 -8.34
C LEU A 132 -8.42 1.28 -7.58
N LEU A 133 -8.13 0.81 -6.35
CA LEU A 133 -6.98 1.28 -5.57
C LEU A 133 -5.62 0.94 -6.24
N GLU A 134 -5.50 -0.24 -6.84
CA GLU A 134 -4.30 -0.63 -7.60
C GLU A 134 -4.07 0.32 -8.78
N LEU A 135 -5.11 0.62 -9.56
CA LEU A 135 -5.05 1.51 -10.73
C LEU A 135 -4.82 2.97 -10.35
N ASP A 136 -5.42 3.44 -9.27
CA ASP A 136 -5.17 4.78 -8.74
C ASP A 136 -3.70 4.94 -8.30
N ASN A 137 -3.15 3.97 -7.59
CA ASN A 137 -1.74 3.98 -7.25
C ASN A 137 -0.83 3.95 -8.48
N GLU A 138 -1.21 3.20 -9.52
CA GLU A 138 -0.46 3.15 -10.78
C GLU A 138 -0.53 4.48 -11.54
N MET A 139 -1.67 5.16 -11.56
CA MET A 139 -1.81 6.50 -12.15
C MET A 139 -0.82 7.49 -11.51
N HIS A 140 -0.77 7.53 -10.18
CA HIS A 140 0.19 8.37 -9.48
C HIS A 140 1.64 7.96 -9.82
N ARG A 141 1.93 6.65 -9.86
CA ARG A 141 3.26 6.15 -10.23
C ARG A 141 3.70 6.62 -11.62
N ILE A 142 2.81 6.52 -12.62
CA ILE A 142 3.07 6.98 -14.00
C ILE A 142 3.50 8.45 -13.99
N LEU A 143 2.79 9.33 -13.30
CA LEU A 143 3.12 10.75 -13.21
C LEU A 143 4.53 11.00 -12.63
N PHE A 144 4.88 10.29 -11.57
CA PHE A 144 6.23 10.42 -10.98
C PHE A 144 7.32 9.86 -11.90
N VAL A 145 7.07 8.75 -12.59
CA VAL A 145 8.04 8.11 -13.50
C VAL A 145 8.31 8.99 -14.72
N LEU A 146 7.27 9.50 -15.37
CA LEU A 146 7.44 10.39 -16.53
C LEU A 146 8.23 11.65 -16.17
N CYS A 147 8.08 12.17 -14.94
CA CYS A 147 8.85 13.29 -14.41
C CYS A 147 10.25 12.89 -13.87
N ARG A 148 10.67 11.63 -14.02
CA ARG A 148 11.94 11.10 -13.49
C ARG A 148 12.07 11.26 -11.96
N LYS A 149 10.95 11.10 -11.24
CA LYS A 149 10.84 11.24 -9.77
C LYS A 149 10.45 9.91 -9.09
N GLU A 150 10.82 8.78 -9.66
CA GLU A 150 10.46 7.45 -9.14
C GLU A 150 10.98 7.21 -7.72
N LEU A 151 12.19 7.68 -7.39
CA LEU A 151 12.72 7.58 -6.03
C LEU A 151 11.82 8.32 -5.03
N THR A 152 11.38 9.54 -5.38
CA THR A 152 10.46 10.34 -4.57
C THR A 152 9.13 9.61 -4.36
N TYR A 153 8.56 9.02 -5.41
CA TYR A 153 7.37 8.18 -5.30
C TYR A 153 7.56 7.06 -4.29
N ASN A 154 8.65 6.30 -4.41
CA ASN A 154 8.94 5.17 -3.53
C ASN A 154 9.10 5.61 -2.05
N MET A 155 9.68 6.78 -1.80
CA MET A 155 9.76 7.36 -0.44
C MET A 155 8.37 7.71 0.10
N CYS A 156 7.52 8.36 -0.68
CA CYS A 156 6.15 8.69 -0.30
C CYS A 156 5.35 7.42 0.02
N ARG A 157 5.48 6.37 -0.79
CA ARG A 157 4.77 5.09 -0.60
C ARG A 157 5.15 4.39 0.71
N ARG A 158 6.36 4.58 1.22
CA ARG A 158 6.77 4.02 2.52
C ARG A 158 6.06 4.71 3.69
N LEU A 159 5.86 6.01 3.60
CA LEU A 159 5.18 6.81 4.64
C LEU A 159 3.65 6.67 4.58
N ALA A 160 3.10 6.30 3.43
CA ALA A 160 1.66 6.31 3.18
C ALA A 160 0.91 5.06 3.68
N ILE A 161 1.52 4.16 4.48
CA ILE A 161 0.91 2.88 4.83
C ILE A 161 -0.36 3.06 5.65
N HIS A 162 -0.37 3.94 6.67
CA HIS A 162 -1.57 4.24 7.45
C HIS A 162 -2.66 4.91 6.60
N TYR A 163 -2.27 5.79 5.69
CA TYR A 163 -3.16 6.39 4.71
C TYR A 163 -3.77 5.36 3.75
N ASP A 164 -2.98 4.41 3.23
CA ASP A 164 -3.48 3.32 2.39
C ASP A 164 -4.49 2.42 3.12
N ARG A 165 -4.31 2.20 4.43
CA ARG A 165 -5.27 1.46 5.27
C ARG A 165 -6.62 2.19 5.38
N ILE A 166 -6.62 3.52 5.56
CA ILE A 166 -7.85 4.32 5.53
C ILE A 166 -8.53 4.26 4.17
N ARG A 167 -7.76 4.35 3.08
CA ARG A 167 -8.31 4.19 1.74
C ARG A 167 -8.96 2.82 1.54
N SER A 168 -8.29 1.76 2.01
CA SER A 168 -8.85 0.39 1.97
C SER A 168 -10.13 0.28 2.81
N LEU A 169 -10.20 0.94 3.97
CA LEU A 169 -11.39 0.98 4.81
C LEU A 169 -12.54 1.72 4.11
N SER A 170 -12.28 2.91 3.58
CA SER A 170 -13.27 3.74 2.88
C SER A 170 -13.89 3.00 1.69
N VAL A 171 -13.07 2.35 0.87
CA VAL A 171 -13.53 1.63 -0.31
C VAL A 171 -14.32 0.36 0.04
N ASN A 172 -13.98 -0.31 1.16
CA ASN A 172 -14.72 -1.49 1.62
C ASN A 172 -16.04 -1.13 2.34
N THR A 173 -16.13 0.06 2.93
CA THR A 173 -17.34 0.55 3.64
C THR A 173 -18.32 1.28 2.73
N VAL A 174 -17.86 1.80 1.60
CA VAL A 174 -18.70 2.59 0.67
C VAL A 174 -19.38 1.64 -0.33
N LYS A 175 -20.55 1.16 0.04
CA LYS A 175 -21.58 0.78 -0.95
C LYS A 175 -22.23 1.98 -1.63
N ASP A 176 -21.94 3.20 -1.16
CA ASP A 176 -22.44 4.45 -1.72
C ASP A 176 -21.32 5.22 -2.44
N ARG A 177 -21.55 5.41 -3.74
CA ARG A 177 -20.66 6.04 -4.74
C ARG A 177 -20.36 7.54 -4.52
N THR A 178 -20.82 8.17 -3.44
CA THR A 178 -20.82 9.62 -3.25
C THR A 178 -19.61 10.21 -2.51
N ILE A 179 -18.59 9.42 -2.19
CA ILE A 179 -17.42 9.89 -1.41
C ILE A 179 -16.12 9.92 -2.24
N ILE A 180 -16.18 9.67 -3.54
CA ILE A 180 -15.03 9.77 -4.47
C ILE A 180 -15.31 10.81 -5.58
N GLU A 181 -16.00 11.90 -5.26
CA GLU A 181 -16.03 13.11 -6.08
C GLU A 181 -15.09 14.19 -5.51
#